data_043f57ae68e14e76f4d4594b325bab9a
#
_entry.id   043f57ae68e14e76f4d4594b325bab9a
#
_cell.length_a   1.000
_cell.length_b   1.000
_cell.length_c   1.000
_cell.angle_alpha   90.00
_cell.angle_beta   90.00
_cell.angle_gamma   90.00
#
_symmetry.space_group_name_H-M   'P 1'
#
loop_
_entity.id
_entity.type
_entity.pdbx_description
1 polymer ?
#
loop_
_entity_poly.entity_id
_entity_poly.type
_entity_poly.pdbx_seq_one_letter_code
_entity_poly.pdbx_strand_id
1 'polypeptide(L)'
;MARIPFGTTWWGKKWLDSLTLLDYENRLPRGRSYFSTGHVLSSEFDPKELLFTAKVQGSQLRPYTVKIRFPRVDRDAAARFTDLVAKDPEFISSLVDDRLEPRVADVAEAAGLRLFPESWREFGL
;
A
#
# COMPACT_ATOMS: atom_id res chain seq x y z
N MET A 1 21.57 15.89 1.35
CA MET A 1 20.49 15.43 0.45
C MET A 1 19.15 15.49 1.18
N ALA A 2 18.16 16.12 0.58
CA ALA A 2 16.83 16.20 1.18
C ALA A 2 16.18 14.81 1.23
N ARG A 3 15.51 14.51 2.34
CA ARG A 3 14.80 13.24 2.48
C ARG A 3 13.49 13.25 1.70
N ILE A 4 13.16 12.13 1.07
CA ILE A 4 11.90 11.93 0.36
C ILE A 4 10.77 11.82 1.40
N PRO A 5 9.66 12.58 1.26
CA PRO A 5 8.51 12.45 2.16
C PRO A 5 7.96 11.02 2.19
N PHE A 6 7.50 10.57 3.35
CA PHE A 6 7.05 9.20 3.53
C PHE A 6 5.85 9.15 4.48
N GLY A 7 4.77 8.51 4.02
CA GLY A 7 3.59 8.28 4.85
C GLY A 7 2.87 9.55 5.29
N THR A 8 2.74 10.55 4.40
CA THR A 8 2.16 11.86 4.73
C THR A 8 0.64 11.91 4.60
N THR A 9 0.05 11.00 3.80
CA THR A 9 -1.40 10.91 3.65
C THR A 9 -2.01 10.06 4.77
N TRP A 10 -3.33 10.19 5.01
CA TRP A 10 -3.99 9.39 6.04
C TRP A 10 -3.91 7.89 5.73
N TRP A 11 -4.08 7.51 4.47
CA TRP A 11 -3.99 6.10 4.05
C TRP A 11 -2.55 5.60 4.09
N GLY A 12 -1.57 6.45 3.76
CA GLY A 12 -0.16 6.12 3.90
C GLY A 12 0.23 5.89 5.35
N LYS A 13 -0.27 6.72 6.27
CA LYS A 13 -0.06 6.55 7.71
C LYS A 13 -0.67 5.24 8.21
N LYS A 14 -1.87 4.89 7.76
CA LYS A 14 -2.51 3.62 8.14
C LYS A 14 -1.74 2.40 7.63
N TRP A 15 -1.22 2.46 6.40
CA TRP A 15 -0.36 1.41 5.87
C TRP A 15 0.90 1.25 6.72
N LEU A 16 1.52 2.37 7.07
CA LEU A 16 2.74 2.37 7.88
C LEU A 16 2.48 1.78 9.26
N ASP A 17 1.38 2.17 9.91
CA ASP A 17 0.99 1.63 11.21
C ASP A 17 0.74 0.12 11.14
N SER A 18 0.04 -0.34 10.11
CA SER A 18 -0.21 -1.77 9.89
C SER A 18 1.09 -2.55 9.73
N LEU A 19 2.02 -2.04 8.93
CA LEU A 19 3.32 -2.69 8.71
C LEU A 19 4.17 -2.67 9.98
N THR A 20 4.10 -1.61 10.78
CA THR A 20 4.82 -1.53 12.05
C THR A 20 4.36 -2.61 13.03
N LEU A 21 3.06 -2.89 13.10
CA LEU A 21 2.51 -3.95 13.94
C LEU A 21 2.97 -5.35 13.47
N LEU A 22 3.25 -5.51 12.18
CA LEU A 22 3.69 -6.78 11.59
C LEU A 22 5.22 -6.94 11.61
N ASP A 23 5.96 -5.91 11.98
CA ASP A 23 7.42 -5.89 11.90
C ASP A 23 8.06 -6.50 13.15
N TYR A 24 8.17 -7.82 13.17
CA TYR A 24 8.76 -8.57 14.29
C TYR A 24 10.28 -8.43 14.39
N GLU A 25 10.96 -8.05 13.32
CA GLU A 25 12.42 -8.02 13.23
C GLU A 25 12.99 -6.61 13.18
N ASN A 26 12.15 -5.60 13.36
CA ASN A 26 12.53 -4.18 13.33
C ASN A 26 13.24 -3.77 12.03
N ARG A 27 12.86 -4.36 10.90
CA ARG A 27 13.44 -4.05 9.58
C ARG A 27 12.81 -2.83 8.93
N LEU A 28 11.61 -2.45 9.37
CA LEU A 28 10.88 -1.33 8.80
C LEU A 28 11.62 0.01 8.90
N PRO A 29 12.24 0.37 10.05
CA PRO A 29 13.02 1.61 10.13
C PRO A 29 14.15 1.67 9.10
N ARG A 30 14.81 0.55 8.85
CA ARG A 30 15.87 0.46 7.84
C ARG A 30 15.31 0.67 6.43
N GLY A 31 14.17 0.05 6.12
CA GLY A 31 13.48 0.24 4.85
C GLY A 31 13.07 1.70 4.62
N ARG A 32 12.55 2.36 5.64
CA ARG A 32 12.21 3.78 5.59
C ARG A 32 13.44 4.62 5.29
N SER A 33 14.56 4.32 5.95
CA SER A 33 15.81 5.02 5.72
C SER A 33 16.28 4.84 4.28
N TYR A 34 16.24 3.63 3.74
CA TYR A 34 16.62 3.35 2.35
C TYR A 34 15.76 4.15 1.37
N PHE A 35 14.46 4.17 1.57
CA PHE A 35 13.56 4.95 0.72
C PHE A 35 13.84 6.45 0.83
N SER A 36 13.90 6.97 2.06
CA SER A 36 14.08 8.40 2.33
C SER A 36 15.41 8.95 1.83
N THR A 37 16.44 8.13 1.75
CA THR A 37 17.79 8.53 1.32
C THR A 37 18.09 8.14 -0.13
N GLY A 38 17.10 7.69 -0.89
CA GLY A 38 17.24 7.43 -2.32
C GLY A 38 17.89 6.09 -2.68
N HIS A 39 17.93 5.13 -1.76
CA HIS A 39 18.48 3.80 -2.03
C HIS A 39 17.53 2.91 -2.84
N VAL A 40 16.26 3.28 -2.93
CA VAL A 40 15.31 2.62 -3.84
C VAL A 40 15.48 3.26 -5.21
N LEU A 41 16.13 2.55 -6.13
CA LEU A 41 16.54 3.09 -7.43
C LEU A 41 15.38 3.18 -8.41
N SER A 42 14.47 2.22 -8.36
CA SER A 42 13.29 2.18 -9.22
C SER A 42 12.21 1.34 -8.58
N SER A 43 10.97 1.61 -8.95
CA SER A 43 9.83 0.81 -8.52
C SER A 43 8.76 0.86 -9.60
N GLU A 44 8.05 -0.26 -9.78
CA GLU A 44 6.93 -0.35 -10.71
C GLU A 44 5.90 -1.32 -10.18
N PHE A 45 4.65 -1.13 -10.58
CA PHE A 45 3.54 -1.98 -10.19
C PHE A 45 2.82 -2.49 -11.44
N ASP A 46 2.66 -3.83 -11.52
CA ASP A 46 1.88 -4.48 -12.56
C ASP A 46 0.48 -4.76 -12.02
N PRO A 47 -0.56 -4.01 -12.47
CA PRO A 47 -1.91 -4.20 -11.95
C PRO A 47 -2.56 -5.51 -12.38
N LYS A 48 -2.10 -6.16 -13.46
CA LYS A 48 -2.63 -7.46 -13.89
C LYS A 48 -2.17 -8.59 -13.00
N GLU A 49 -0.88 -8.57 -12.67
CA GLU A 49 -0.25 -9.59 -11.83
C GLU A 49 -0.30 -9.23 -10.34
N LEU A 50 -0.72 -8.01 -9.99
CA LEU A 50 -0.68 -7.47 -8.64
C LEU A 50 0.72 -7.59 -8.04
N LEU A 51 1.72 -7.33 -8.86
CA LEU A 51 3.13 -7.50 -8.53
C LEU A 51 3.82 -6.13 -8.47
N PHE A 52 4.36 -5.81 -7.32
CA PHE A 52 5.25 -4.68 -7.12
C PHE A 52 6.69 -5.15 -7.22
N THR A 53 7.49 -4.46 -8.03
CA THR A 53 8.91 -4.77 -8.21
C THR A 53 9.72 -3.51 -7.95
N ALA A 54 10.78 -3.64 -7.16
CA ALA A 54 11.67 -2.52 -6.88
C ALA A 54 13.13 -2.98 -6.93
N LYS A 55 14.01 -2.06 -7.32
CA LYS A 55 15.46 -2.25 -7.22
C LYS A 55 16.00 -1.40 -6.09
N VAL A 56 16.73 -2.03 -5.18
CA VAL A 56 17.23 -1.39 -3.97
C VAL A 56 18.75 -1.54 -3.91
N GLN A 57 19.44 -0.43 -3.68
CA GLN A 57 20.88 -0.42 -3.49
C GLN A 57 21.18 -0.58 -2.00
N GLY A 58 21.72 -1.72 -1.64
CA GLY A 58 22.19 -2.01 -0.27
C GLY A 58 23.68 -1.82 -0.15
N SER A 59 24.31 -2.60 0.73
CA SER A 59 25.75 -2.57 0.97
C SER A 59 26.57 -3.27 -0.11
N GLN A 60 25.94 -4.07 -0.97
CA GLN A 60 26.61 -4.77 -2.06
C GLN A 60 26.73 -3.89 -3.30
N LEU A 61 27.67 -4.24 -4.20
CA LEU A 61 27.91 -3.47 -5.42
C LEU A 61 26.72 -3.46 -6.38
N ARG A 62 25.99 -4.58 -6.45
CA ARG A 62 24.83 -4.70 -7.34
C ARG A 62 23.55 -4.44 -6.57
N PRO A 63 22.59 -3.68 -7.16
CA PRO A 63 21.26 -3.57 -6.58
C PRO A 63 20.58 -4.94 -6.54
N TYR A 64 19.78 -5.17 -5.51
CA TYR A 64 18.95 -6.37 -5.46
C TYR A 64 17.51 -6.02 -5.85
N THR A 65 16.79 -7.03 -6.32
CA THR A 65 15.40 -6.89 -6.75
C THR A 65 14.48 -7.39 -5.64
N VAL A 66 13.53 -6.53 -5.26
CA VAL A 66 12.46 -6.88 -4.31
C VAL A 66 11.17 -7.07 -5.11
N LYS A 67 10.49 -8.18 -4.87
CA LYS A 67 9.19 -8.47 -5.48
C LYS A 67 8.16 -8.70 -4.39
N ILE A 68 7.05 -7.97 -4.46
CA ILE A 68 5.94 -8.12 -3.51
C ILE A 68 4.69 -8.41 -4.33
N ARG A 69 4.08 -9.57 -4.10
CA ARG A 69 2.84 -9.96 -4.73
C ARG A 69 1.69 -9.68 -3.77
N PHE A 70 0.76 -8.84 -4.21
CA PHE A 70 -0.41 -8.51 -3.41
C PHE A 70 -1.51 -9.54 -3.60
N PRO A 71 -2.32 -9.81 -2.55
CA PRO A 71 -3.44 -10.73 -2.68
C PRO A 71 -4.51 -10.15 -3.59
N ARG A 72 -5.24 -11.03 -4.27
CA ARG A 72 -6.40 -10.62 -5.05
C ARG A 72 -7.56 -10.30 -4.11
N VAL A 73 -8.31 -9.28 -4.49
CA VAL A 73 -9.49 -8.88 -3.74
C VAL A 73 -10.60 -9.91 -3.94
N ASP A 74 -11.33 -10.23 -2.87
CA ASP A 74 -12.52 -11.07 -2.98
C ASP A 74 -13.56 -10.40 -3.87
N ARG A 75 -14.08 -11.16 -4.83
CA ARG A 75 -15.01 -10.67 -5.84
C ARG A 75 -16.29 -10.11 -5.23
N ASP A 76 -16.86 -10.83 -4.27
CA ASP A 76 -18.11 -10.44 -3.63
C ASP A 76 -17.92 -9.18 -2.78
N ALA A 77 -16.80 -9.08 -2.07
CA ALA A 77 -16.45 -7.88 -1.30
C ALA A 77 -16.27 -6.68 -2.23
N ALA A 78 -15.58 -6.86 -3.35
CA ALA A 78 -15.39 -5.80 -4.34
C ALA A 78 -16.72 -5.34 -4.94
N ALA A 79 -17.64 -6.24 -5.23
CA ALA A 79 -18.98 -5.91 -5.73
C ALA A 79 -19.77 -5.12 -4.70
N ARG A 80 -19.77 -5.54 -3.44
CA ARG A 80 -20.43 -4.80 -2.34
C ARG A 80 -19.85 -3.40 -2.16
N PHE A 81 -18.53 -3.28 -2.23
CA PHE A 81 -17.85 -1.99 -2.15
C PHE A 81 -18.28 -1.07 -3.29
N THR A 82 -18.29 -1.58 -4.51
CA THR A 82 -18.71 -0.83 -5.70
C THR A 82 -20.15 -0.34 -5.55
N ASP A 83 -21.06 -1.20 -5.07
CA ASP A 83 -22.46 -0.84 -4.86
C ASP A 83 -22.60 0.28 -3.82
N LEU A 84 -21.87 0.21 -2.72
CA LEU A 84 -21.90 1.24 -1.68
C LEU A 84 -21.36 2.59 -2.20
N VAL A 85 -20.28 2.55 -2.97
CA VAL A 85 -19.71 3.76 -3.59
C VAL A 85 -20.68 4.38 -4.59
N ALA A 86 -21.34 3.54 -5.41
CA ALA A 86 -22.28 4.01 -6.42
C ALA A 86 -23.50 4.73 -5.83
N LYS A 87 -23.84 4.48 -4.58
CA LYS A 87 -24.94 5.12 -3.87
C LYS A 87 -24.55 6.42 -3.16
N ASP A 88 -23.28 6.80 -3.23
CA ASP A 88 -22.75 7.96 -2.53
C ASP A 88 -22.14 8.95 -3.53
N PRO A 89 -22.93 9.94 -4.00
CA PRO A 89 -22.45 10.91 -4.98
C PRO A 89 -21.27 11.76 -4.49
N GLU A 90 -21.21 12.06 -3.20
CA GLU A 90 -20.09 12.83 -2.63
C GLU A 90 -18.80 12.06 -2.69
N PHE A 91 -18.87 10.75 -2.42
CA PHE A 91 -17.71 9.87 -2.53
C PHE A 91 -17.19 9.80 -3.96
N ILE A 92 -18.11 9.62 -4.93
CA ILE A 92 -17.75 9.61 -6.34
C ILE A 92 -17.10 10.93 -6.75
N SER A 93 -17.67 12.05 -6.30
CA SER A 93 -17.10 13.38 -6.58
C SER A 93 -15.68 13.51 -6.04
N SER A 94 -15.42 13.03 -4.83
CA SER A 94 -14.06 13.08 -4.26
C SER A 94 -13.07 12.26 -5.07
N LEU A 95 -13.48 11.09 -5.58
CA LEU A 95 -12.63 10.25 -6.42
C LEU A 95 -12.31 10.92 -7.76
N VAL A 96 -13.29 11.63 -8.35
CA VAL A 96 -13.08 12.39 -9.59
C VAL A 96 -12.05 13.50 -9.36
N ASP A 97 -12.01 14.08 -8.17
CA ASP A 97 -11.05 15.11 -7.78
C ASP A 97 -9.72 14.52 -7.28
N ASP A 98 -9.46 13.24 -7.51
CA ASP A 98 -8.26 12.53 -7.05
C ASP A 98 -8.06 12.58 -5.53
N ARG A 99 -9.16 12.64 -4.77
CA ARG A 99 -9.10 12.63 -3.30
C ARG A 99 -9.64 11.32 -2.77
N LEU A 100 -8.89 10.72 -1.85
CA LEU A 100 -9.31 9.53 -1.14
C LEU A 100 -9.68 9.93 0.29
N GLU A 101 -10.97 10.02 0.57
CA GLU A 101 -11.47 10.43 1.88
C GLU A 101 -11.32 9.31 2.92
N PRO A 102 -11.09 9.66 4.22
CA PRO A 102 -10.97 8.65 5.28
C PRO A 102 -12.15 7.70 5.40
N ARG A 103 -13.37 8.12 5.04
CA ARG A 103 -14.55 7.25 5.10
C ARG A 103 -14.50 6.06 4.13
N VAL A 104 -13.54 6.05 3.19
CA VAL A 104 -13.33 4.87 2.34
C VAL A 104 -13.02 3.64 3.18
N ALA A 105 -12.32 3.80 4.30
CA ALA A 105 -12.02 2.71 5.21
C ALA A 105 -13.30 2.13 5.82
N ASP A 106 -14.25 2.98 6.19
CA ASP A 106 -15.53 2.53 6.76
C ASP A 106 -16.39 1.82 5.72
N VAL A 107 -16.42 2.33 4.50
CA VAL A 107 -17.16 1.72 3.39
C VAL A 107 -16.54 0.36 3.03
N ALA A 108 -15.22 0.28 2.99
CA ALA A 108 -14.53 -0.98 2.71
C ALA A 108 -14.80 -2.02 3.81
N GLU A 109 -14.76 -1.62 5.07
CA GLU A 109 -15.07 -2.50 6.19
C GLU A 109 -16.50 -3.03 6.11
N ALA A 110 -17.46 -2.16 5.83
CA ALA A 110 -18.86 -2.54 5.65
C ALA A 110 -19.06 -3.53 4.50
N ALA A 111 -18.24 -3.45 3.46
CA ALA A 111 -18.26 -4.36 2.32
C ALA A 111 -17.49 -5.67 2.56
N GLY A 112 -16.73 -5.74 3.65
CA GLY A 112 -15.82 -6.86 3.89
C GLY A 112 -14.56 -6.82 3.06
N LEU A 113 -14.19 -5.64 2.56
CA LEU A 113 -13.01 -5.41 1.74
C LEU A 113 -11.85 -4.97 2.61
N ARG A 114 -10.74 -5.69 2.55
CA ARG A 114 -9.55 -5.35 3.33
C ARG A 114 -8.65 -4.40 2.56
N LEU A 115 -8.42 -3.21 3.11
CA LEU A 115 -7.55 -2.20 2.50
C LEU A 115 -6.12 -2.23 3.05
N PHE A 116 -5.93 -2.72 4.28
CA PHE A 116 -4.63 -2.69 4.95
C PHE A 116 -4.22 -4.10 5.38
N PRO A 117 -2.91 -4.41 5.38
CA PRO A 117 -2.47 -5.76 5.72
C PRO A 117 -2.64 -6.05 7.21
N GLU A 118 -2.99 -7.30 7.53
CA GLU A 118 -3.08 -7.80 8.89
C GLU A 118 -2.05 -8.90 9.16
N SER A 119 -1.45 -9.46 8.11
CA SER A 119 -0.47 -10.54 8.21
C SER A 119 0.50 -10.51 7.03
N TRP A 120 1.76 -10.84 7.29
CA TRP A 120 2.76 -11.01 6.22
C TRP A 120 2.39 -12.11 5.23
N ARG A 121 1.55 -13.06 5.65
CA ARG A 121 1.09 -14.15 4.77
C ARG A 121 0.21 -13.67 3.63
N GLU A 122 -0.32 -12.47 3.71
CA GLU A 122 -1.12 -11.86 2.62
C GLU A 122 -0.25 -11.52 1.41
N PHE A 123 1.05 -11.35 1.62
CA PHE A 123 1.98 -10.99 0.55
C PHE A 123 2.79 -12.22 0.11
N GLY A 124 2.94 -12.39 -1.20
CA GLY A 124 3.90 -13.33 -1.75
C GLY A 124 5.27 -12.65 -1.85
N LEU A 125 6.12 -13.00 -0.94
CA LEU A 125 7.48 -12.43 -0.89
C LEU A 125 8.52 -13.39 -1.48
#